data_d6a01f07c93440856e05dec4129f32ac
#
_entry.id   d6a01f07c93440856e05dec4129f32ac
#
_cell.length_a   1.000
_cell.length_b   1.000
_cell.length_c   1.000
_cell.angle_alpha   90.00
_cell.angle_beta   90.00
_cell.angle_gamma   90.00
#
_symmetry.space_group_name_H-M   'P 1'
#
loop_
_entity.id
_entity.type
_entity.pdbx_description
1 polymer ?
#
loop_
_entity_poly.entity_id
_entity_poly.type
_entity_poly.pdbx_seq_one_letter_code
_entity_poly.pdbx_strand_id
1 'polypeptide(L)'
;PKPVQYICCSHRRMTQASHWNEENYRHYIAAFQHYTKMVSKQVDSVLKALYSTPAGKNTIVIIMADHGDGMASHRMVTKHISFYDEMTNVPFIFAGPGIKQQKKPIDQVLTQPTLDLLPTLCDLAGIPVPAEKPGISLAPILKGEKQKKTHPYVVSEWHSEYEYVVTPGRMVRGPRYKYTHYLEGNGEELYDMKKDPGERKNLAKDPKYSKVLAEHLSLIHI
;
A
#
# COMPACT_ATOMS: atom_id res chain seq x y z
N PRO A 1 -1.47 20.59 -11.71
CA PRO A 1 -0.36 19.99 -12.47
C PRO A 1 0.17 18.79 -11.69
N LYS A 2 0.47 17.69 -12.38
CA LYS A 2 1.10 16.53 -11.77
C LYS A 2 2.54 16.86 -11.41
N PRO A 3 3.11 16.31 -10.34
CA PRO A 3 4.52 16.49 -10.01
C PRO A 3 5.43 16.08 -11.17
N VAL A 4 6.57 16.76 -11.30
CA VAL A 4 7.55 16.52 -12.38
C VAL A 4 7.94 15.03 -12.44
N GLN A 5 8.05 14.40 -11.31
CA GLN A 5 8.36 12.98 -11.19
C GLN A 5 7.32 12.06 -11.82
N TYR A 6 6.03 12.36 -11.62
CA TYR A 6 4.97 11.61 -12.31
C TYR A 6 5.14 11.71 -13.82
N ILE A 7 5.56 12.88 -14.31
CA ILE A 7 5.83 13.09 -15.72
C ILE A 7 7.06 12.28 -16.17
N CYS A 8 8.15 12.31 -15.43
CA CYS A 8 9.39 11.59 -15.78
C CYS A 8 9.24 10.06 -15.71
N CYS A 9 8.68 9.53 -14.62
CA CYS A 9 8.48 8.08 -14.48
C CYS A 9 7.43 7.53 -15.43
N SER A 10 6.40 8.30 -15.74
CA SER A 10 5.39 7.92 -16.70
C SER A 10 5.88 8.03 -18.15
N HIS A 11 6.87 8.89 -18.44
CA HIS A 11 7.27 9.16 -19.81
C HIS A 11 7.77 7.91 -20.56
N ARG A 12 8.65 7.09 -19.97
CA ARG A 12 9.20 5.90 -20.63
C ARG A 12 8.17 4.78 -20.81
N ARG A 13 7.19 4.66 -19.92
CA ARG A 13 6.12 3.64 -19.99
C ARG A 13 4.83 4.18 -20.59
N MET A 14 4.60 5.48 -20.49
CA MET A 14 3.53 6.16 -21.21
C MET A 14 3.79 6.25 -22.72
N THR A 15 5.04 6.22 -23.18
CA THR A 15 5.32 6.09 -24.61
C THR A 15 4.76 4.79 -25.18
N GLN A 16 4.73 3.71 -24.40
CA GLN A 16 4.09 2.45 -24.81
C GLN A 16 2.56 2.54 -24.84
N ALA A 17 1.97 3.31 -23.91
CA ALA A 17 0.52 3.48 -23.79
C ALA A 17 0.02 4.84 -24.31
N SER A 18 0.89 5.67 -24.90
CA SER A 18 0.54 7.02 -25.37
C SER A 18 -0.54 7.05 -26.44
N HIS A 19 -0.65 5.96 -27.20
CA HIS A 19 -1.65 5.80 -28.27
C HIS A 19 -2.88 5.01 -27.82
N TRP A 20 -2.95 4.63 -26.55
CA TRP A 20 -4.05 3.82 -26.04
C TRP A 20 -5.33 4.62 -25.97
N ASN A 21 -6.37 4.09 -26.56
CA ASN A 21 -7.74 4.52 -26.38
C ASN A 21 -8.39 3.77 -25.20
N GLU A 22 -9.64 4.05 -24.92
CA GLU A 22 -10.39 3.43 -23.84
C GLU A 22 -10.46 1.89 -23.96
N GLU A 23 -10.59 1.38 -25.16
CA GLU A 23 -10.64 -0.05 -25.44
C GLU A 23 -9.32 -0.74 -25.10
N ASN A 24 -8.17 -0.13 -25.42
CA ASN A 24 -6.86 -0.65 -25.05
C ASN A 24 -6.69 -0.72 -23.53
N TYR A 25 -7.12 0.31 -22.78
CA TYR A 25 -7.10 0.26 -21.33
C TYR A 25 -8.02 -0.82 -20.76
N ARG A 26 -9.19 -1.03 -21.33
CA ARG A 26 -10.10 -2.12 -20.94
C ARG A 26 -9.47 -3.50 -21.19
N HIS A 27 -8.82 -3.70 -22.33
CA HIS A 27 -8.08 -4.93 -22.62
C HIS A 27 -6.93 -5.15 -21.66
N TYR A 28 -6.18 -4.11 -21.32
CA TYR A 28 -5.10 -4.17 -20.34
C TYR A 28 -5.62 -4.60 -18.96
N ILE A 29 -6.70 -3.98 -18.48
CA ILE A 29 -7.32 -4.33 -17.20
C ILE A 29 -7.83 -5.78 -17.21
N ALA A 30 -8.48 -6.20 -18.31
CA ALA A 30 -8.95 -7.57 -18.47
C ALA A 30 -7.80 -8.59 -18.46
N ALA A 31 -6.69 -8.29 -19.14
CA ALA A 31 -5.48 -9.11 -19.12
C ALA A 31 -4.90 -9.20 -17.71
N PHE A 32 -4.79 -8.08 -17.01
CA PHE A 32 -4.30 -8.04 -15.62
C PHE A 32 -5.17 -8.91 -14.69
N GLN A 33 -6.50 -8.78 -14.79
CA GLN A 33 -7.43 -9.61 -14.04
C GLN A 33 -7.28 -11.11 -14.37
N HIS A 34 -7.03 -11.42 -15.65
CA HIS A 34 -6.78 -12.80 -16.04
C HIS A 34 -5.51 -13.37 -15.43
N TYR A 35 -4.39 -12.61 -15.44
CA TYR A 35 -3.14 -12.99 -14.78
C TYR A 35 -3.32 -13.15 -13.27
N THR A 36 -3.99 -12.22 -12.61
CA THR A 36 -4.29 -12.32 -11.18
C THR A 36 -5.08 -13.59 -10.86
N LYS A 37 -6.04 -13.95 -11.71
CA LYS A 37 -6.80 -15.20 -11.57
C LYS A 37 -5.93 -16.44 -11.76
N MET A 38 -4.95 -16.40 -12.67
CA MET A 38 -3.99 -17.49 -12.86
C MET A 38 -3.11 -17.66 -11.62
N VAL A 39 -2.56 -16.58 -11.09
CA VAL A 39 -1.76 -16.59 -9.84
C VAL A 39 -2.59 -17.11 -8.67
N SER A 40 -3.84 -16.65 -8.55
CA SER A 40 -4.75 -17.14 -7.49
C SER A 40 -4.98 -18.66 -7.56
N LYS A 41 -5.06 -19.25 -8.75
CA LYS A 41 -5.16 -20.70 -8.92
C LYS A 41 -3.89 -21.43 -8.47
N GLN A 42 -2.71 -20.86 -8.72
CA GLN A 42 -1.44 -21.42 -8.27
C GLN A 42 -1.34 -21.37 -6.75
N VAL A 43 -1.71 -20.24 -6.13
CA VAL A 43 -1.80 -20.10 -4.67
C VAL A 43 -2.77 -21.13 -4.09
N ASP A 44 -3.95 -21.31 -4.69
CA ASP A 44 -4.93 -22.33 -4.26
C ASP A 44 -4.34 -23.74 -4.30
N SER A 45 -3.56 -24.07 -5.33
CA SER A 45 -2.89 -25.36 -5.44
C SER A 45 -1.86 -25.58 -4.31
N VAL A 46 -1.08 -24.55 -3.96
CA VAL A 46 -0.13 -24.60 -2.84
C VAL A 46 -0.87 -24.76 -1.51
N LEU A 47 -1.96 -24.02 -1.31
CA LEU A 47 -2.76 -24.11 -0.10
C LEU A 47 -3.43 -25.48 0.04
N LYS A 48 -3.94 -26.07 -1.05
CA LYS A 48 -4.48 -27.44 -1.06
C LYS A 48 -3.42 -28.45 -0.67
N ALA A 49 -2.22 -28.34 -1.22
CA ALA A 49 -1.10 -29.21 -0.87
C ALA A 49 -0.73 -29.07 0.62
N LEU A 50 -0.63 -27.85 1.15
CA LEU A 50 -0.38 -27.61 2.57
C LEU A 50 -1.45 -28.26 3.46
N TYR A 51 -2.72 -27.99 3.19
CA TYR A 51 -3.83 -28.45 4.02
C TYR A 51 -4.11 -29.95 3.89
N SER A 52 -3.55 -30.63 2.89
CA SER A 52 -3.56 -32.10 2.81
C SER A 52 -2.55 -32.77 3.74
N THR A 53 -1.67 -32.00 4.39
CA THR A 53 -0.66 -32.49 5.32
C THR A 53 -1.01 -32.19 6.78
N PRO A 54 -0.44 -32.92 7.76
CA PRO A 54 -0.59 -32.59 9.18
C PRO A 54 -0.09 -31.16 9.51
N ALA A 55 0.91 -30.65 8.80
CA ALA A 55 1.46 -29.29 8.99
C ALA A 55 0.41 -28.20 8.73
N GLY A 56 -0.53 -28.43 7.80
CA GLY A 56 -1.58 -27.44 7.50
C GLY A 56 -2.45 -27.09 8.71
N LYS A 57 -2.58 -27.99 9.67
CA LYS A 57 -3.34 -27.71 10.91
C LYS A 57 -2.61 -26.78 11.88
N ASN A 58 -1.29 -26.60 11.71
CA ASN A 58 -0.45 -25.79 12.59
C ASN A 58 0.38 -24.75 11.80
N THR A 59 -0.13 -24.30 10.67
CA THR A 59 0.55 -23.30 9.82
C THR A 59 -0.31 -22.05 9.68
N ILE A 60 0.28 -20.90 9.97
CA ILE A 60 -0.29 -19.60 9.64
C ILE A 60 0.22 -19.22 8.26
N VAL A 61 -0.69 -18.94 7.35
CA VAL A 61 -0.40 -18.45 5.99
C VAL A 61 -0.53 -16.94 5.96
N ILE A 62 0.45 -16.28 5.37
CA ILE A 62 0.43 -14.83 5.17
C ILE A 62 0.58 -14.56 3.68
N ILE A 63 -0.34 -13.76 3.13
CA ILE A 63 -0.28 -13.27 1.75
C ILE A 63 -0.11 -11.75 1.81
N MET A 64 0.96 -11.27 1.21
CA MET A 64 1.28 -9.85 1.13
C MET A 64 1.98 -9.54 -0.19
N ALA A 65 2.11 -8.25 -0.50
CA ALA A 65 2.88 -7.78 -1.64
C ALA A 65 3.86 -6.69 -1.19
N ASP A 66 4.96 -6.53 -1.94
CA ASP A 66 5.97 -5.49 -1.75
C ASP A 66 5.45 -4.11 -2.21
N HIS A 67 4.69 -4.08 -3.29
CA HIS A 67 4.01 -2.91 -3.85
C HIS A 67 2.83 -3.37 -4.72
N GLY A 68 1.99 -2.42 -5.12
CA GLY A 68 0.91 -2.66 -6.05
C GLY A 68 1.28 -2.38 -7.51
N ASP A 69 0.26 -2.24 -8.35
CA ASP A 69 0.36 -1.94 -9.78
C ASP A 69 -0.65 -0.86 -10.16
N GLY A 70 -0.28 0.01 -11.10
CA GLY A 70 -1.10 1.15 -11.49
C GLY A 70 -2.45 0.82 -12.10
N MET A 71 -2.60 -0.33 -12.72
CA MET A 71 -3.84 -0.88 -13.29
C MET A 71 -4.66 0.14 -14.10
N ALA A 72 -4.00 0.97 -14.88
CA ALA A 72 -4.56 2.09 -15.66
C ALA A 72 -5.02 3.31 -14.82
N SER A 73 -5.08 3.22 -13.49
CA SER A 73 -5.33 4.39 -12.65
C SER A 73 -4.26 5.45 -12.86
N HIS A 74 -4.67 6.71 -12.85
CA HIS A 74 -3.78 7.83 -13.13
C HIS A 74 -3.00 7.69 -14.45
N ARG A 75 -3.49 6.88 -15.40
CA ARG A 75 -2.82 6.45 -16.64
C ARG A 75 -1.52 5.66 -16.41
N MET A 76 -1.36 5.08 -15.24
CA MET A 76 -0.22 4.21 -14.94
C MET A 76 -0.48 2.81 -15.48
N VAL A 77 0.39 2.33 -16.33
CA VAL A 77 0.43 0.94 -16.78
C VAL A 77 1.64 0.27 -16.15
N THR A 78 1.45 -0.85 -15.49
CA THR A 78 2.47 -1.52 -14.67
C THR A 78 2.86 -0.75 -13.40
N LYS A 79 3.89 -1.21 -12.69
CA LYS A 79 4.41 -0.55 -11.49
C LYS A 79 5.07 0.78 -11.80
N HIS A 80 4.82 1.74 -10.95
CA HIS A 80 5.47 3.06 -11.01
C HIS A 80 6.02 3.44 -9.64
N ILE A 81 6.98 4.34 -9.63
CA ILE A 81 7.39 5.03 -8.41
C ILE A 81 6.34 6.11 -8.16
N SER A 82 5.35 5.80 -7.33
CA SER A 82 4.29 6.72 -6.92
C SER A 82 3.75 6.34 -5.55
N PHE A 83 3.05 7.27 -4.90
CA PHE A 83 2.42 7.03 -3.61
C PHE A 83 0.90 6.85 -3.67
N TYR A 84 0.32 6.70 -4.85
CA TYR A 84 -1.10 6.41 -4.98
C TYR A 84 -1.46 5.07 -4.34
N ASP A 85 -2.69 4.94 -3.87
CA ASP A 85 -3.14 3.72 -3.18
C ASP A 85 -2.96 2.46 -4.02
N GLU A 86 -3.03 2.56 -5.34
CA GLU A 86 -2.74 1.45 -6.24
C GLU A 86 -1.33 0.88 -6.07
N MET A 87 -0.38 1.70 -5.59
CA MET A 87 1.00 1.27 -5.32
C MET A 87 1.25 0.94 -3.86
N THR A 88 0.61 1.65 -2.94
CA THR A 88 0.96 1.63 -1.51
C THR A 88 -0.02 0.85 -0.64
N ASN A 89 -1.25 0.62 -1.11
CA ASN A 89 -2.26 -0.16 -0.41
C ASN A 89 -2.25 -1.61 -0.90
N VAL A 90 -1.40 -2.42 -0.27
CA VAL A 90 -1.14 -3.80 -0.67
C VAL A 90 -1.94 -4.81 0.17
N PRO A 91 -2.16 -6.04 -0.35
CA PRO A 91 -2.72 -7.12 0.46
C PRO A 91 -1.87 -7.39 1.70
N PHE A 92 -2.54 -7.60 2.84
CA PHE A 92 -1.91 -8.07 4.07
C PHE A 92 -2.89 -9.01 4.77
N ILE A 93 -2.86 -10.29 4.38
CA ILE A 93 -3.88 -11.30 4.68
C ILE A 93 -3.25 -12.37 5.57
N PHE A 94 -3.92 -12.72 6.65
CA PHE A 94 -3.54 -13.79 7.56
C PHE A 94 -4.61 -14.86 7.60
N ALA A 95 -4.21 -16.13 7.57
CA ALA A 95 -5.10 -17.28 7.71
C ALA A 95 -4.39 -18.39 8.48
N GLY A 96 -5.13 -19.15 9.28
CA GLY A 96 -4.59 -20.29 10.01
C GLY A 96 -5.10 -20.39 11.45
N PRO A 97 -4.48 -21.27 12.25
CA PRO A 97 -4.87 -21.49 13.65
C PRO A 97 -4.84 -20.21 14.47
N GLY A 98 -5.88 -19.97 15.27
CA GLY A 98 -5.99 -18.79 16.12
C GLY A 98 -6.34 -17.49 15.40
N ILE A 99 -6.40 -17.49 14.06
CA ILE A 99 -6.83 -16.34 13.28
C ILE A 99 -8.35 -16.36 13.10
N LYS A 100 -9.03 -15.31 13.54
CA LYS A 100 -10.47 -15.19 13.40
C LYS A 100 -10.84 -14.82 11.97
N GLN A 101 -11.63 -15.66 11.31
CA GLN A 101 -12.13 -15.37 9.99
C GLN A 101 -12.98 -14.10 9.98
N GLN A 102 -12.70 -13.21 9.06
CA GLN A 102 -13.42 -11.96 8.84
C GLN A 102 -14.24 -12.06 7.54
N LYS A 103 -15.45 -11.51 7.56
CA LYS A 103 -16.32 -11.43 6.36
C LYS A 103 -15.93 -10.27 5.43
N LYS A 104 -15.23 -9.28 5.97
CA LYS A 104 -14.79 -8.07 5.26
C LYS A 104 -13.36 -7.74 5.68
N PRO A 105 -12.61 -7.01 4.85
CA PRO A 105 -11.33 -6.46 5.27
C PRO A 105 -11.46 -5.62 6.55
N ILE A 106 -10.42 -5.63 7.37
CA ILE A 106 -10.31 -4.76 8.54
C ILE A 106 -9.77 -3.43 8.05
N ASP A 107 -10.60 -2.39 8.06
CA ASP A 107 -10.30 -1.03 7.58
C ASP A 107 -10.15 0.01 8.71
N GLN A 108 -10.26 -0.44 9.96
CA GLN A 108 -10.30 0.43 11.13
C GLN A 108 -8.91 0.80 11.67
N VAL A 109 -7.86 0.15 11.15
CA VAL A 109 -6.49 0.37 11.58
C VAL A 109 -5.58 0.58 10.37
N LEU A 110 -4.67 1.54 10.50
CA LEU A 110 -3.57 1.68 9.57
C LEU A 110 -2.50 0.63 9.89
N THR A 111 -1.96 0.01 8.87
CA THR A 111 -0.89 -1.00 9.01
C THR A 111 0.32 -0.60 8.21
N GLN A 112 1.49 -0.91 8.77
CA GLN A 112 2.79 -0.74 8.10
C GLN A 112 3.43 -2.12 7.98
N PRO A 113 3.14 -2.90 6.93
CA PRO A 113 3.55 -4.30 6.83
C PRO A 113 5.04 -4.53 7.06
N THR A 114 5.89 -3.63 6.57
CA THR A 114 7.35 -3.68 6.75
C THR A 114 7.80 -3.58 8.20
N LEU A 115 7.01 -2.97 9.09
CA LEU A 115 7.29 -2.82 10.51
C LEU A 115 6.47 -3.79 11.35
N ASP A 116 5.20 -4.03 10.99
CA ASP A 116 4.22 -4.74 11.82
C ASP A 116 4.30 -6.25 11.67
N LEU A 117 4.89 -6.76 10.59
CA LEU A 117 4.97 -8.20 10.34
C LEU A 117 5.75 -8.91 11.45
N LEU A 118 6.95 -8.43 11.78
CA LEU A 118 7.80 -9.09 12.78
C LEU A 118 7.15 -9.15 14.16
N PRO A 119 6.69 -8.04 14.78
CA PRO A 119 6.03 -8.11 16.08
C PRO A 119 4.74 -8.95 16.06
N THR A 120 4.02 -8.96 14.94
CA THR A 120 2.83 -9.80 14.78
C THR A 120 3.19 -11.29 14.78
N LEU A 121 4.24 -11.67 14.06
CA LEU A 121 4.71 -13.07 14.01
C LEU A 121 5.20 -13.54 15.38
N CYS A 122 5.98 -12.72 16.07
CA CYS A 122 6.46 -13.03 17.43
C CYS A 122 5.30 -13.27 18.38
N ASP A 123 4.31 -12.38 18.40
CA ASP A 123 3.14 -12.47 19.28
C ASP A 123 2.25 -13.70 18.94
N LEU A 124 2.07 -13.98 17.64
CA LEU A 124 1.34 -15.19 17.20
C LEU A 124 2.07 -16.47 17.58
N ALA A 125 3.40 -16.48 17.55
CA ALA A 125 4.24 -17.61 17.92
C ALA A 125 4.49 -17.73 19.43
N GLY A 126 4.05 -16.76 20.24
CA GLY A 126 4.29 -16.74 21.69
C GLY A 126 5.75 -16.51 22.08
N ILE A 127 6.54 -15.84 21.22
CA ILE A 127 7.93 -15.49 21.49
C ILE A 127 8.07 -13.99 21.74
N PRO A 128 9.03 -13.56 22.58
CA PRO A 128 9.23 -12.14 22.84
C PRO A 128 9.54 -11.34 21.57
N VAL A 129 8.89 -10.19 21.41
CA VAL A 129 9.25 -9.24 20.36
C VAL A 129 10.61 -8.64 20.73
N PRO A 130 11.60 -8.61 19.81
CA PRO A 130 12.87 -7.97 20.07
C PRO A 130 12.69 -6.51 20.49
N ALA A 131 13.37 -6.10 21.58
CA ALA A 131 13.38 -4.71 22.02
C ALA A 131 13.87 -3.80 20.90
N GLU A 132 13.45 -2.54 20.90
CA GLU A 132 13.89 -1.51 19.97
C GLU A 132 13.44 -1.70 18.51
N LYS A 133 12.55 -2.65 18.20
CA LYS A 133 11.98 -2.77 16.87
C LYS A 133 10.73 -1.90 16.75
N PRO A 134 10.66 -1.02 15.75
CA PRO A 134 9.45 -0.28 15.46
C PRO A 134 8.36 -1.25 14.97
N GLY A 135 7.13 -0.80 15.01
CA GLY A 135 5.98 -1.59 14.58
C GLY A 135 5.09 -2.01 15.74
N ILE A 136 3.91 -2.47 15.40
CA ILE A 136 2.91 -2.94 16.35
C ILE A 136 2.48 -4.36 16.01
N SER A 137 2.19 -5.16 17.03
CA SER A 137 1.56 -6.46 16.80
C SER A 137 0.09 -6.28 16.42
N LEU A 138 -0.30 -6.93 15.33
CA LEU A 138 -1.68 -7.03 14.86
C LEU A 138 -2.38 -8.30 15.41
N ALA A 139 -1.67 -9.13 16.21
CA ALA A 139 -2.22 -10.37 16.74
C ALA A 139 -3.56 -10.18 17.47
N PRO A 140 -3.79 -9.14 18.30
CA PRO A 140 -5.07 -8.94 18.94
C PRO A 140 -6.23 -8.84 17.95
N ILE A 141 -6.12 -7.97 16.93
CA ILE A 141 -7.20 -7.81 15.95
C ILE A 141 -7.38 -9.04 15.06
N LEU A 142 -6.28 -9.76 14.76
CA LEU A 142 -6.32 -11.02 14.02
C LEU A 142 -7.02 -12.13 14.81
N LYS A 143 -6.90 -12.15 16.14
CA LYS A 143 -7.64 -13.04 17.04
C LYS A 143 -9.08 -12.58 17.29
N GLY A 144 -9.47 -11.42 16.76
CA GLY A 144 -10.80 -10.82 16.95
C GLY A 144 -10.96 -10.08 18.27
N GLU A 145 -9.87 -9.69 18.87
CA GLU A 145 -9.80 -8.88 20.07
C GLU A 145 -9.67 -7.39 19.73
N LYS A 146 -9.81 -6.53 20.74
CA LYS A 146 -9.64 -5.09 20.55
C LYS A 146 -8.17 -4.72 20.33
N GLN A 147 -7.87 -4.08 19.22
CA GLN A 147 -6.55 -3.50 18.96
C GLN A 147 -6.33 -2.28 19.89
N LYS A 148 -5.37 -2.37 20.80
CA LYS A 148 -5.07 -1.30 21.76
C LYS A 148 -4.09 -0.27 21.20
N LYS A 149 -3.09 -0.73 20.46
CA LYS A 149 -2.09 0.13 19.81
C LYS A 149 -2.41 0.23 18.32
N THR A 150 -2.43 1.43 17.78
CA THR A 150 -2.66 1.71 16.36
C THR A 150 -1.65 2.74 15.89
N HIS A 151 -1.32 2.71 14.61
CA HIS A 151 -0.56 3.79 14.00
C HIS A 151 -1.48 5.01 13.82
N PRO A 152 -1.10 6.18 14.31
CA PRO A 152 -1.82 7.41 14.03
C PRO A 152 -1.67 7.80 12.55
N TYR A 153 -0.56 7.41 11.93
CA TYR A 153 -0.25 7.54 10.51
C TYR A 153 0.75 6.45 10.09
N VAL A 154 0.79 6.17 8.81
CA VAL A 154 1.82 5.33 8.17
C VAL A 154 2.59 6.16 7.16
N VAL A 155 3.83 5.77 6.91
CA VAL A 155 4.75 6.51 6.04
C VAL A 155 5.29 5.61 4.93
N SER A 156 5.62 6.24 3.82
CA SER A 156 6.39 5.61 2.75
C SER A 156 7.34 6.65 2.18
N GLU A 157 8.55 6.23 1.85
CA GLU A 157 9.51 7.11 1.19
C GLU A 157 10.26 6.35 0.11
N TRP A 158 10.78 7.08 -0.85
CA TRP A 158 11.80 6.58 -1.74
C TRP A 158 12.91 7.59 -1.91
N HIS A 159 14.07 7.05 -2.11
CA HIS A 159 15.25 7.75 -2.57
C HIS A 159 16.00 6.79 -3.49
N SER A 160 15.79 6.90 -4.79
CA SER A 160 16.42 5.98 -5.73
C SER A 160 16.94 6.73 -6.94
N GLU A 161 18.16 6.34 -7.32
CA GLU A 161 18.77 6.69 -8.59
C GLU A 161 18.65 5.46 -9.51
N TYR A 162 18.01 5.66 -10.62
CA TYR A 162 18.02 4.74 -11.74
C TYR A 162 18.84 5.39 -12.88
N GLU A 163 18.72 4.94 -14.11
CA GLU A 163 19.35 5.61 -15.27
C GLU A 163 19.00 7.11 -15.38
N TYR A 164 18.09 7.59 -14.57
CA TYR A 164 17.67 8.99 -14.42
C TYR A 164 17.32 9.26 -12.95
N VAL A 165 17.59 10.48 -12.52
CA VAL A 165 17.25 10.91 -11.16
C VAL A 165 15.75 10.89 -10.97
N VAL A 166 15.29 10.11 -10.00
CA VAL A 166 13.91 10.16 -9.55
C VAL A 166 13.86 11.03 -8.31
N THR A 167 13.14 12.13 -8.37
CA THR A 167 13.01 13.05 -7.23
C THR A 167 12.58 12.29 -5.97
N PRO A 168 13.36 12.37 -4.89
CA PRO A 168 12.97 11.76 -3.63
C PRO A 168 11.62 12.27 -3.16
N GLY A 169 10.84 11.39 -2.55
CA GLY A 169 9.52 11.74 -2.05
C GLY A 169 9.20 11.04 -0.75
N ARG A 170 8.33 11.67 0.03
CA ARG A 170 7.82 11.13 1.29
C ARG A 170 6.32 11.26 1.33
N MET A 171 5.65 10.23 1.81
CA MET A 171 4.20 10.17 1.97
C MET A 171 3.85 9.88 3.42
N VAL A 172 2.86 10.60 3.93
CA VAL A 172 2.19 10.34 5.21
C VAL A 172 0.72 10.06 4.96
N ARG A 173 0.23 8.94 5.43
CA ARG A 173 -1.15 8.51 5.35
C ARG A 173 -1.74 8.43 6.76
N GLY A 174 -2.59 9.38 7.11
CA GLY A 174 -3.45 9.33 8.30
C GLY A 174 -4.78 8.63 8.03
N PRO A 175 -5.69 8.53 9.02
CA PRO A 175 -6.98 7.89 8.84
C PRO A 175 -7.88 8.52 7.76
N ARG A 176 -7.68 9.81 7.49
CA ARG A 176 -8.49 10.55 6.52
C ARG A 176 -7.68 11.16 5.38
N TYR A 177 -6.53 11.77 5.68
CA TYR A 177 -5.77 12.49 4.69
C TYR A 177 -4.50 11.73 4.33
N LYS A 178 -4.11 11.86 3.08
CA LYS A 178 -2.82 11.42 2.55
C LYS A 178 -2.08 12.63 1.98
N TYR A 179 -0.88 12.85 2.47
CA TYR A 179 -0.01 13.93 2.03
C TYR A 179 1.28 13.36 1.46
N THR A 180 1.68 13.88 0.34
CA THR A 180 2.95 13.54 -0.31
C THR A 180 3.74 14.81 -0.56
N HIS A 181 5.00 14.79 -0.16
CA HIS A 181 5.96 15.85 -0.45
C HIS A 181 7.07 15.32 -1.35
N TYR A 182 7.29 15.98 -2.46
CA TYR A 182 8.41 15.70 -3.35
C TYR A 182 9.50 16.71 -3.07
N LEU A 183 10.71 16.23 -2.76
CA LEU A 183 11.84 17.07 -2.38
C LEU A 183 12.27 17.97 -3.55
N GLU A 184 13.16 18.93 -3.27
CA GLU A 184 13.72 19.83 -4.28
C GLU A 184 12.69 20.74 -4.99
N GLY A 185 11.59 21.07 -4.31
CA GLY A 185 10.57 21.97 -4.84
C GLY A 185 9.70 21.36 -5.94
N ASN A 186 9.74 20.03 -6.12
CA ASN A 186 8.99 19.34 -7.16
C ASN A 186 7.50 19.13 -6.86
N GLY A 187 7.01 19.77 -5.81
CA GLY A 187 5.58 19.88 -5.53
C GLY A 187 5.12 18.98 -4.37
N GLU A 188 3.82 19.05 -4.14
CA GLU A 188 3.15 18.35 -3.06
C GLU A 188 1.73 17.96 -3.45
N GLU A 189 1.22 16.93 -2.81
CA GLU A 189 -0.13 16.43 -3.03
C GLU A 189 -0.81 16.20 -1.69
N LEU A 190 -2.08 16.59 -1.59
CA LEU A 190 -2.94 16.31 -0.43
C LEU A 190 -4.27 15.77 -0.92
N TYR A 191 -4.69 14.63 -0.37
CA TYR A 191 -5.95 13.98 -0.73
C TYR A 191 -6.80 13.69 0.50
N ASP A 192 -8.12 13.90 0.41
CA ASP A 192 -9.10 13.46 1.40
C ASP A 192 -9.56 12.04 1.02
N MET A 193 -8.90 11.04 1.53
CA MET A 193 -9.11 9.63 1.17
C MET A 193 -10.51 9.10 1.52
N LYS A 194 -11.24 9.81 2.37
CA LYS A 194 -12.64 9.49 2.68
C LYS A 194 -13.60 9.98 1.60
N LYS A 195 -13.31 11.14 0.99
CA LYS A 195 -14.17 11.77 -0.02
C LYS A 195 -13.69 11.49 -1.43
N ASP A 196 -12.41 11.28 -1.61
CA ASP A 196 -11.73 11.07 -2.88
C ASP A 196 -10.74 9.90 -2.75
N PRO A 197 -11.22 8.66 -2.57
CA PRO A 197 -10.35 7.49 -2.45
C PRO A 197 -9.57 7.17 -3.73
N GLY A 198 -9.95 7.75 -4.86
CA GLY A 198 -9.23 7.62 -6.14
C GLY A 198 -8.20 8.73 -6.37
N GLU A 199 -7.92 9.57 -5.37
CA GLU A 199 -6.84 10.57 -5.40
C GLU A 199 -6.85 11.47 -6.67
N ARG A 200 -8.03 11.92 -7.07
CA ARG A 200 -8.24 12.67 -8.32
C ARG A 200 -8.09 14.17 -8.15
N LYS A 201 -8.38 14.68 -6.95
CA LYS A 201 -8.40 16.10 -6.64
C LYS A 201 -7.32 16.45 -5.63
N ASN A 202 -6.19 16.97 -6.10
CA ASN A 202 -5.14 17.49 -5.23
C ASN A 202 -5.62 18.77 -4.51
N LEU A 203 -5.61 18.74 -3.18
CA LEU A 203 -6.05 19.80 -2.27
C LEU A 203 -4.90 20.66 -1.74
N ALA A 204 -3.65 20.36 -2.07
CA ALA A 204 -2.48 21.03 -1.50
C ALA A 204 -2.46 22.56 -1.73
N LYS A 205 -3.09 23.03 -2.81
CA LYS A 205 -3.18 24.47 -3.14
C LYS A 205 -4.51 25.12 -2.71
N ASP A 206 -5.41 24.39 -2.07
CA ASP A 206 -6.68 24.95 -1.60
C ASP A 206 -6.49 25.54 -0.18
N PRO A 207 -6.66 26.88 0.01
CA PRO A 207 -6.47 27.53 1.30
C PRO A 207 -7.31 26.94 2.45
N LYS A 208 -8.44 26.32 2.13
CA LYS A 208 -9.29 25.66 3.13
C LYS A 208 -8.60 24.47 3.83
N TYR A 209 -7.56 23.92 3.23
CA TYR A 209 -6.82 22.78 3.76
C TYR A 209 -5.42 23.15 4.27
N SER A 210 -5.07 24.44 4.34
CA SER A 210 -3.75 24.92 4.76
C SER A 210 -3.32 24.37 6.14
N LYS A 211 -4.25 24.30 7.10
CA LYS A 211 -3.99 23.74 8.42
C LYS A 211 -3.68 22.22 8.36
N VAL A 212 -4.46 21.47 7.59
CA VAL A 212 -4.26 20.03 7.40
C VAL A 212 -2.93 19.77 6.70
N LEU A 213 -2.60 20.58 5.71
CA LEU A 213 -1.33 20.48 4.98
C LEU A 213 -0.16 20.75 5.91
N ALA A 214 -0.19 21.82 6.71
CA ALA A 214 0.88 22.16 7.66
C ALA A 214 1.06 21.07 8.71
N GLU A 215 -0.03 20.47 9.22
CA GLU A 215 0.01 19.35 10.15
C GLU A 215 0.74 18.13 9.54
N HIS A 216 0.39 17.75 8.32
CA HIS A 216 0.99 16.59 7.66
C HIS A 216 2.45 16.86 7.23
N LEU A 217 2.75 18.09 6.81
CA LEU A 217 4.12 18.50 6.50
C LEU A 217 5.02 18.37 7.72
N SER A 218 4.53 18.72 8.92
CA SER A 218 5.31 18.59 10.16
C SER A 218 5.70 17.14 10.48
N LEU A 219 4.90 16.16 10.04
CA LEU A 219 5.17 14.74 10.25
C LEU A 219 6.25 14.17 9.30
N ILE A 220 6.53 14.84 8.20
CA ILE A 220 7.55 14.41 7.22
C ILE A 220 8.96 14.79 7.66
N HIS A 221 9.09 15.80 8.49
CA HIS A 221 10.37 16.37 8.94
C HIS A 221 10.87 15.82 10.28
N ILE A 222 10.21 14.80 10.81
CA ILE A 222 10.62 14.10 12.03
C ILE A 222 11.71 13.08 11.74
#